data_90f5879e91490436c5cf9fd84b0620ee
#
_entry.id   90f5879e91490436c5cf9fd84b0620ee
#
_cell.length_a   1.000
_cell.length_b   1.000
_cell.length_c   1.000
_cell.angle_alpha   90.00
_cell.angle_beta   90.00
_cell.angle_gamma   90.00
#
_symmetry.space_group_name_H-M   'P 1'
#
loop_
_entity.id
_entity.type
_entity.pdbx_description
1 polymer ?
#
loop_
_entity_poly.entity_id
_entity_poly.type
_entity_poly.pdbx_seq_one_letter_code
_entity_poly.pdbx_strand_id
1 'polypeptide(L)'
;MMAPESAPERLVLVVDDEADLLEIVADRLERAGYRVLTARDGLEALERVRGAQPGCIILDLKMPRLGGFEALPDLRRAAPGARVIVLTGSPNRPLAEACRTRGADELLFKPCDPAELLRLTARAFDRG
;
A
#
# COMPACT_ATOMS: atom_id res chain seq x y z
N MET A 1 29.36 3.85 -13.14
CA MET A 1 28.71 3.79 -13.20
C MET A 1 27.71 4.01 -12.68
N MET A 2 27.14 4.24 -12.58
CA MET A 2 26.21 4.48 -12.13
C MET A 2 25.21 3.62 -12.23
N ALA A 3 25.24 2.70 -12.29
CA ALA A 3 24.29 1.73 -12.47
C ALA A 3 23.09 1.78 -11.59
N PRO A 4 23.22 2.03 -10.34
CA PRO A 4 22.02 2.01 -9.51
C PRO A 4 21.02 3.02 -9.90
N GLU A 5 21.45 4.04 -10.60
CA GLU A 5 20.48 4.98 -10.91
C GLU A 5 19.59 4.55 -11.99
N SER A 6 19.89 3.56 -12.72
CA SER A 6 19.00 3.10 -13.75
C SER A 6 17.96 2.13 -13.18
N ALA A 7 18.15 1.66 -11.96
CA ALA A 7 17.19 0.73 -11.35
C ALA A 7 16.16 1.55 -10.57
N PRO A 8 14.88 1.42 -10.88
CA PRO A 8 13.87 2.17 -10.13
C PRO A 8 13.86 1.72 -8.68
N GLU A 9 13.66 2.66 -7.80
CA GLU A 9 13.50 2.35 -6.41
C GLU A 9 12.22 1.58 -6.23
N ARG A 10 12.27 0.54 -5.41
CA ARG A 10 11.08 -0.22 -5.09
C ARG A 10 10.46 0.40 -3.85
N LEU A 11 9.69 1.44 -4.07
CA LEU A 11 9.11 2.24 -3.02
C LEU A 11 7.70 1.77 -2.70
N VAL A 12 7.45 1.49 -1.43
CA VAL A 12 6.15 1.04 -0.93
C VAL A 12 5.64 2.04 0.09
N LEU A 13 4.39 2.43 -0.05
CA LEU A 13 3.72 3.27 0.95
C LEU A 13 2.81 2.36 1.77
N VAL A 14 2.98 2.37 3.09
CA VAL A 14 2.15 1.60 4.01
C VAL A 14 1.29 2.56 4.79
N VAL A 15 -0.03 2.36 4.75
CA VAL A 15 -1.00 3.26 5.38
C VAL A 15 -1.81 2.49 6.40
N ASP A 16 -1.66 2.84 7.67
CA ASP A 16 -2.35 2.19 8.77
C ASP A 16 -2.29 3.11 9.98
N ASP A 17 -3.38 3.19 10.75
CA ASP A 17 -3.40 4.07 11.92
C ASP A 17 -2.82 3.42 13.17
N GLU A 18 -2.58 2.11 13.14
CA GLU A 18 -1.97 1.41 14.26
C GLU A 18 -0.46 1.49 14.14
N ALA A 19 0.16 2.28 14.99
CA ALA A 19 1.59 2.56 14.89
C ALA A 19 2.44 1.29 14.97
N ASP A 20 2.07 0.37 15.87
CA ASP A 20 2.84 -0.86 16.04
C ASP A 20 2.80 -1.74 14.79
N LEU A 21 1.62 -1.88 14.21
CA LEU A 21 1.45 -2.68 13.02
C LEU A 21 2.19 -2.06 11.84
N LEU A 22 2.10 -0.73 11.74
CA LEU A 22 2.80 0.02 10.71
C LEU A 22 4.30 -0.24 10.76
N GLU A 23 4.86 -0.21 11.97
CA GLU A 23 6.28 -0.45 12.19
C GLU A 23 6.69 -1.87 11.80
N ILE A 24 5.87 -2.85 12.18
CA ILE A 24 6.16 -4.25 11.88
C ILE A 24 6.16 -4.49 10.37
N VAL A 25 5.16 -3.96 9.68
CA VAL A 25 5.06 -4.16 8.24
C VAL A 25 6.21 -3.43 7.54
N ALA A 26 6.51 -2.20 7.96
CA ALA A 26 7.60 -1.44 7.37
C ALA A 26 8.93 -2.16 7.54
N ASP A 27 9.18 -2.70 8.74
CA ASP A 27 10.42 -3.41 9.00
C ASP A 27 10.56 -4.64 8.10
N ARG A 28 9.47 -5.40 7.95
CA ARG A 28 9.50 -6.58 7.09
C ARG A 28 9.81 -6.23 5.65
N LEU A 29 9.22 -5.16 5.16
CA LEU A 29 9.44 -4.73 3.79
C LEU A 29 10.85 -4.21 3.59
N GLU A 30 11.37 -3.46 4.57
CA GLU A 30 12.74 -2.94 4.46
C GLU A 30 13.75 -4.08 4.46
N ARG A 31 13.53 -5.09 5.26
CA ARG A 31 14.41 -6.25 5.27
C ARG A 31 14.37 -7.02 3.96
N ALA A 32 13.28 -6.91 3.24
CA ALA A 32 13.15 -7.56 1.93
C ALA A 32 13.71 -6.70 0.80
N GLY A 33 14.25 -5.52 1.11
CA GLY A 33 14.91 -4.68 0.11
C GLY A 33 14.08 -3.54 -0.44
N TYR A 34 12.90 -3.29 0.14
CA TYR A 34 12.07 -2.19 -0.30
C TYR A 34 12.38 -0.92 0.46
N ARG A 35 12.15 0.20 -0.18
CA ARG A 35 12.13 1.47 0.50
C ARG A 35 10.70 1.73 0.93
N VAL A 36 10.50 2.18 2.17
CA VAL A 36 9.15 2.27 2.75
C VAL A 36 8.87 3.68 3.23
N LEU A 37 7.73 4.20 2.83
CA LEU A 37 7.14 5.39 3.43
C LEU A 37 5.91 4.94 4.20
N THR A 38 5.57 5.66 5.25
CA THR A 38 4.41 5.34 6.07
C THR A 38 3.47 6.52 6.15
N ALA A 39 2.19 6.22 6.38
CA ALA A 39 1.17 7.23 6.61
C ALA A 39 0.15 6.65 7.59
N ARG A 40 -0.46 7.51 8.39
CA ARG A 40 -1.35 7.08 9.44
C ARG A 40 -2.83 7.30 9.12
N ASP A 41 -3.13 7.92 8.00
CA ASP A 41 -4.49 8.08 7.53
C ASP A 41 -4.46 8.46 6.05
N GLY A 42 -5.65 8.61 5.46
CA GLY A 42 -5.76 8.88 4.04
C GLY A 42 -5.22 10.23 3.61
N LEU A 43 -5.32 11.24 4.49
CA LEU A 43 -4.79 12.56 4.16
C LEU A 43 -3.28 12.53 4.07
N GLU A 44 -2.64 11.91 5.05
CA GLU A 44 -1.19 11.78 5.05
C GLU A 44 -0.74 10.92 3.87
N ALA A 45 -1.50 9.89 3.54
CA ALA A 45 -1.18 9.04 2.39
C ALA A 45 -1.16 9.85 1.09
N LEU A 46 -2.14 10.73 0.91
CA LEU A 46 -2.19 11.56 -0.29
C LEU A 46 -1.00 12.50 -0.36
N GLU A 47 -0.58 13.05 0.78
CA GLU A 47 0.61 13.90 0.81
C GLU A 47 1.86 13.13 0.41
N ARG A 48 2.01 11.90 0.93
CA ARG A 48 3.17 11.08 0.59
C ARG A 48 3.22 10.77 -0.89
N VAL A 49 2.07 10.42 -1.46
CA VAL A 49 2.01 10.07 -2.87
C VAL A 49 2.38 11.25 -3.76
N ARG A 50 1.98 12.45 -3.37
CA ARG A 50 2.31 13.64 -4.16
C ARG A 50 3.80 13.94 -4.16
N GLY A 51 4.48 13.63 -3.06
CA GLY A 51 5.91 13.89 -2.95
C GLY A 51 6.78 12.78 -3.48
N ALA A 52 6.23 11.58 -3.64
CA ALA A 52 6.98 10.43 -4.11
C ALA A 52 6.00 9.48 -4.77
N GLN A 53 6.39 8.85 -5.84
CA GLN A 53 5.48 7.97 -6.57
C GLN A 53 5.76 6.52 -6.20
N PRO A 54 5.06 5.97 -5.20
CA PRO A 54 5.29 4.57 -4.84
C PRO A 54 4.81 3.63 -5.94
N GLY A 55 5.45 2.49 -6.04
CA GLY A 55 5.01 1.45 -6.97
C GLY A 55 3.98 0.51 -6.34
N CYS A 56 3.84 0.59 -5.02
CA CYS A 56 2.87 -0.23 -4.29
C CYS A 56 2.35 0.56 -3.10
N ILE A 57 1.05 0.46 -2.85
CA ILE A 57 0.40 1.08 -1.69
C ILE A 57 -0.30 -0.03 -0.93
N ILE A 58 0.04 -0.19 0.35
CA ILE A 58 -0.64 -1.13 1.23
C ILE A 58 -1.53 -0.30 2.13
N LEU A 59 -2.84 -0.49 2.03
CA LEU A 59 -3.81 0.44 2.57
C LEU A 59 -4.80 -0.23 3.49
N ASP A 60 -4.83 0.19 4.75
CA ASP A 60 -5.86 -0.22 5.69
C ASP A 60 -7.13 0.57 5.41
N LEU A 61 -8.28 -0.06 5.55
CA LEU A 61 -9.55 0.59 5.22
C LEU A 61 -10.08 1.48 6.33
N LYS A 62 -9.87 1.09 7.58
CA LYS A 62 -10.46 1.83 8.69
C LYS A 62 -9.41 2.67 9.38
N MET A 63 -9.53 3.97 9.24
CA MET A 63 -8.60 4.91 9.85
C MET A 63 -9.36 6.19 10.18
N PRO A 64 -8.87 6.96 11.17
CA PRO A 64 -9.48 8.25 11.48
C PRO A 64 -9.21 9.26 10.39
N ARG A 65 -9.90 10.33 10.44
CA ARG A 65 -9.84 11.48 9.54
C ARG A 65 -10.29 11.10 8.13
N LEU A 66 -9.45 10.47 7.34
CA LEU A 66 -9.84 9.98 6.02
C LEU A 66 -9.47 8.53 5.94
N GLY A 67 -10.47 7.67 5.85
CA GLY A 67 -10.26 6.24 5.77
C GLY A 67 -9.73 5.78 4.43
N GLY A 68 -9.25 4.55 4.40
CA GLY A 68 -8.68 4.00 3.17
C GLY A 68 -9.70 3.87 2.05
N PHE A 69 -10.90 3.47 2.39
CA PHE A 69 -11.95 3.31 1.37
C PHE A 69 -12.23 4.65 0.68
N GLU A 70 -12.36 5.71 1.48
CA GLU A 70 -12.64 7.04 0.94
C GLU A 70 -11.46 7.61 0.17
N ALA A 71 -10.24 7.32 0.61
CA ALA A 71 -9.05 7.85 -0.04
C ALA A 71 -8.68 7.12 -1.32
N LEU A 72 -9.19 5.90 -1.49
CA LEU A 72 -8.75 5.01 -2.55
C LEU A 72 -8.83 5.62 -3.96
N PRO A 73 -9.95 6.24 -4.37
CA PRO A 73 -9.98 6.81 -5.71
C PRO A 73 -8.96 7.92 -5.92
N ASP A 74 -8.72 8.74 -4.90
CA ASP A 74 -7.75 9.82 -5.02
C ASP A 74 -6.33 9.29 -5.06
N LEU A 75 -6.05 8.25 -4.28
CA LEU A 75 -4.74 7.60 -4.32
C LEU A 75 -4.49 6.98 -5.69
N ARG A 76 -5.53 6.34 -6.25
CA ARG A 76 -5.42 5.74 -7.57
C ARG A 76 -5.08 6.79 -8.61
N ARG A 77 -5.75 7.95 -8.55
CA ARG A 77 -5.48 9.02 -9.50
C ARG A 77 -4.10 9.63 -9.32
N ALA A 78 -3.68 9.78 -8.07
CA ALA A 78 -2.39 10.40 -7.77
C ALA A 78 -1.22 9.49 -8.08
N ALA A 79 -1.43 8.18 -8.04
CA ALA A 79 -0.38 7.21 -8.32
C ALA A 79 -0.92 6.15 -9.28
N PRO A 80 -1.14 6.51 -10.55
CA PRO A 80 -1.80 5.58 -11.48
C PRO A 80 -1.00 4.31 -11.76
N GLY A 81 0.32 4.37 -11.58
CA GLY A 81 1.14 3.18 -11.80
C GLY A 81 1.30 2.30 -10.58
N ALA A 82 0.78 2.71 -9.43
CA ALA A 82 0.94 1.94 -8.21
C ALA A 82 -0.01 0.76 -8.18
N ARG A 83 0.45 -0.33 -7.60
CA ARG A 83 -0.44 -1.45 -7.27
C ARG A 83 -0.97 -1.22 -5.87
N VAL A 84 -2.27 -1.34 -5.69
CA VAL A 84 -2.89 -1.06 -4.40
C VAL A 84 -3.37 -2.36 -3.78
N ILE A 85 -2.83 -2.67 -2.60
CA ILE A 85 -3.19 -3.83 -1.81
C ILE A 85 -3.97 -3.33 -0.60
N VAL A 86 -5.23 -3.74 -0.47
CA VAL A 86 -6.06 -3.31 0.63
C VAL A 86 -6.05 -4.37 1.72
N LEU A 87 -5.83 -3.95 2.96
CA LEU A 87 -5.95 -4.82 4.13
C LEU A 87 -7.24 -4.50 4.84
N THR A 88 -8.03 -5.51 5.17
CA THR A 88 -9.28 -5.30 5.88
C THR A 88 -9.52 -6.42 6.86
N GLY A 89 -10.10 -6.07 8.01
CA GLY A 89 -10.49 -7.06 9.00
C GLY A 89 -11.86 -7.67 8.75
N SER A 90 -12.56 -7.21 7.74
CA SER A 90 -13.92 -7.65 7.48
C SER A 90 -14.01 -8.42 6.16
N PRO A 91 -14.32 -9.73 6.21
CA PRO A 91 -14.47 -10.51 4.98
C PRO A 91 -15.84 -10.25 4.34
N ASN A 92 -16.06 -9.06 3.89
CA ASN A 92 -17.32 -8.60 3.33
C ASN A 92 -17.17 -8.52 1.81
N ARG A 93 -17.87 -9.39 1.09
CA ARG A 93 -17.75 -9.44 -0.36
C ARG A 93 -18.20 -8.15 -1.05
N PRO A 94 -19.32 -7.54 -0.69
CA PRO A 94 -19.69 -6.26 -1.31
C PRO A 94 -18.65 -5.18 -1.08
N LEU A 95 -18.02 -5.14 0.10
CA LEU A 95 -16.97 -4.18 0.37
C LEU A 95 -15.75 -4.46 -0.50
N ALA A 96 -15.39 -5.73 -0.66
CA ALA A 96 -14.26 -6.11 -1.50
C ALA A 96 -14.47 -5.67 -2.94
N GLU A 97 -15.69 -5.89 -3.46
CA GLU A 97 -16.00 -5.49 -4.83
C GLU A 97 -15.98 -3.98 -4.98
N ALA A 98 -16.48 -3.27 -3.97
CA ALA A 98 -16.45 -1.81 -3.99
C ALA A 98 -15.03 -1.29 -3.99
N CYS A 99 -14.12 -1.93 -3.26
CA CYS A 99 -12.72 -1.54 -3.26
C CYS A 99 -12.10 -1.73 -4.64
N ARG A 100 -12.40 -2.84 -5.29
CA ARG A 100 -11.86 -3.07 -6.64
C ARG A 100 -12.37 -2.04 -7.63
N THR A 101 -13.65 -1.69 -7.53
CA THR A 101 -14.21 -0.65 -8.37
C THR A 101 -13.53 0.69 -8.16
N ARG A 102 -13.09 0.96 -6.93
CA ARG A 102 -12.41 2.20 -6.61
C ARG A 102 -10.92 2.19 -6.94
N GLY A 103 -10.38 1.05 -7.36
CA GLY A 103 -9.01 1.00 -7.82
C GLY A 103 -8.07 0.08 -7.06
N ALA A 104 -8.58 -0.73 -6.14
CA ALA A 104 -7.76 -1.72 -5.46
C ALA A 104 -7.43 -2.87 -6.40
N ASP A 105 -6.19 -3.31 -6.36
CA ASP A 105 -5.75 -4.44 -7.19
C ASP A 105 -5.86 -5.76 -6.43
N GLU A 106 -5.59 -5.74 -5.12
CA GLU A 106 -5.61 -6.94 -4.31
C GLU A 106 -6.26 -6.64 -2.97
N LEU A 107 -6.87 -7.66 -2.38
CA LEU A 107 -7.39 -7.57 -1.02
C LEU A 107 -6.81 -8.69 -0.18
N LEU A 108 -6.39 -8.36 1.04
CA LEU A 108 -6.00 -9.34 2.04
C LEU A 108 -6.82 -9.11 3.29
N PHE A 109 -7.16 -10.17 3.97
CA PHE A 109 -7.90 -10.08 5.22
C PHE A 109 -6.96 -10.16 6.40
N LYS A 110 -7.19 -9.33 7.40
CA LYS A 110 -6.41 -9.35 8.64
C LYS A 110 -6.93 -10.46 9.54
N PRO A 111 -6.07 -11.13 10.27
CA PRO A 111 -4.61 -11.03 10.22
C PRO A 111 -4.07 -11.73 8.98
N CYS A 112 -3.13 -11.13 8.31
CA CYS A 112 -2.57 -11.74 7.11
C CYS A 112 -1.16 -12.26 7.40
N ASP A 113 -0.78 -13.29 6.66
CA ASP A 113 0.54 -13.87 6.76
C ASP A 113 1.54 -12.88 6.16
N PRO A 114 2.59 -12.50 6.90
CA PRO A 114 3.60 -11.60 6.34
C PRO A 114 4.21 -12.10 5.03
N ALA A 115 4.34 -13.43 4.88
CA ALA A 115 4.89 -13.98 3.65
C ALA A 115 3.97 -13.70 2.46
N GLU A 116 2.66 -13.73 2.69
CA GLU A 116 1.71 -13.45 1.62
C GLU A 116 1.75 -11.97 1.24
N LEU A 117 1.85 -11.10 2.24
CA LEU A 117 1.95 -9.68 1.97
C LEU A 117 3.20 -9.37 1.16
N LEU A 118 4.33 -9.98 1.52
CA LEU A 118 5.56 -9.79 0.77
C LEU A 118 5.44 -10.30 -0.66
N ARG A 119 4.75 -11.43 -0.84
CA ARG A 119 4.57 -12.00 -2.17
C ARG A 119 3.74 -11.07 -3.06
N LEU A 120 2.67 -10.52 -2.53
CA LEU A 120 1.84 -9.59 -3.30
C LEU A 120 2.58 -8.29 -3.58
N THR A 121 3.38 -7.82 -2.62
CA THR A 121 4.18 -6.63 -2.83
C THR A 121 5.19 -6.86 -3.95
N ALA A 122 5.84 -8.02 -3.95
CA ALA A 122 6.80 -8.34 -5.00
C ALA A 122 6.17 -8.31 -6.39
N ARG A 123 4.93 -8.75 -6.49
CA ARG A 123 4.22 -8.75 -7.78
C ARG A 123 4.01 -7.35 -8.31
N ALA A 124 3.95 -6.36 -7.43
CA ALA A 124 3.79 -4.98 -7.88
C ALA A 124 5.00 -4.48 -8.66
N PHE A 125 6.17 -5.04 -8.39
CA PHE A 125 7.42 -4.60 -8.99
C PHE A 125 7.96 -5.58 -10.05
N ASP A 126 7.34 -6.75 -10.14
CA ASP A 126 7.77 -7.78 -11.10
C ASP A 126 6.92 -7.75 -12.36
N ARG A 127 6.55 -6.61 -12.81
CA ARG A 127 5.79 -6.53 -14.01
C ARG A 127 6.73 -6.41 -15.14
N GLY A 128 6.77 -7.29 -15.86
CA GLY A 128 7.69 -7.33 -16.91
C GLY A 128 7.40 -6.54 -18.11
#